data_8a75b36e976b2aaf918f24595e806bba
#
_entry.id   8a75b36e976b2aaf918f24595e806bba
#
_cell.length_a   1.000
_cell.length_b   1.000
_cell.length_c   1.000
_cell.angle_alpha   90.00
_cell.angle_beta   90.00
_cell.angle_gamma   90.00
#
_symmetry.space_group_name_H-M   'P 1'
#
loop_
_entity.id
_entity.type
_entity.pdbx_description
1 polymer ?
#
loop_
_entity_poly.entity_id
_entity_poly.type
_entity_poly.pdbx_seq_one_letter_code
_entity_poly.pdbx_strand_id
1 'polypeptide(L)'
;MRVVSVIPNGQAFYLPGGPVAILMIHGFNGSPASIRPWAQGLADLGFSVSAPCLPGHGTTWEEMNNTTWQQWYAEVEREFNKLKQMHERVFVAGFSMGGALSLRLASIRGSEMEGLILVNPAIQDTRLRVKLVPLLKYLIGSLKGSRSDVAAPNPPRHSYLRTPLKAFDSLRKLWDLVRQDLYLVDLPLMIGYSINDHVVDPYNSEVIIDNVSSVDIREVVFERSFHNVALDYDLDILIQESSAFIKDVLSGEVNRGDSGSLDAQFESIVSGLSLDESSPTTFLDELEQIDAIEKYPGDNKDLPQLSSIQRAALLGVIGGPIYIIAVQILGLDFLGFGPWPGGFALIAGIFAFFYQIKPDSDDNGDGSAI
;
A
#
# COMPACT_ATOMS: atom_id res chain seq x y z
N MET A 1 6.87 13.16 33.62
CA MET A 1 6.50 12.10 32.67
C MET A 1 5.11 12.41 32.15
N ARG A 2 4.94 12.76 30.86
CA ARG A 2 3.60 12.80 30.25
C ARG A 2 3.12 11.37 30.14
N VAL A 3 1.98 11.06 30.71
CA VAL A 3 1.30 9.77 30.52
C VAL A 3 0.93 9.69 29.05
N VAL A 4 1.59 8.82 28.31
CA VAL A 4 1.27 8.58 26.90
C VAL A 4 -0.08 7.87 26.86
N SER A 5 -1.06 8.48 26.21
CA SER A 5 -2.40 7.90 26.06
C SER A 5 -2.31 6.69 25.11
N VAL A 6 -2.35 5.51 25.65
CA VAL A 6 -2.41 4.27 24.86
C VAL A 6 -3.85 4.07 24.38
N ILE A 7 -4.02 3.81 23.09
CA ILE A 7 -5.34 3.43 22.55
C ILE A 7 -5.83 2.18 23.28
N PRO A 8 -7.05 2.12 23.78
CA PRO A 8 -7.59 0.95 24.47
C PRO A 8 -7.42 -0.31 23.63
N ASN A 9 -6.91 -1.40 24.24
CA ASN A 9 -6.60 -2.66 23.58
C ASN A 9 -5.59 -2.55 22.41
N GLY A 10 -4.84 -1.45 22.34
CA GLY A 10 -3.84 -1.20 21.30
C GLY A 10 -2.49 -1.88 21.54
N GLN A 11 -2.31 -2.59 22.67
CA GLN A 11 -1.06 -3.29 22.99
C GLN A 11 -0.90 -4.53 22.10
N ALA A 12 0.36 -4.95 21.93
CA ALA A 12 0.69 -6.25 21.37
C ALA A 12 0.00 -7.38 22.15
N PHE A 13 -0.37 -8.44 21.44
CA PHE A 13 -0.96 -9.61 22.08
C PHE A 13 -0.49 -10.91 21.41
N TYR A 14 -0.55 -11.99 22.19
CA TYR A 14 -0.38 -13.34 21.72
C TYR A 14 -1.57 -14.17 22.23
N LEU A 15 -2.22 -14.87 21.30
CA LEU A 15 -3.31 -15.80 21.55
C LEU A 15 -2.75 -17.21 21.33
N PRO A 16 -2.52 -18.01 22.39
CA PRO A 16 -2.01 -19.36 22.24
C PRO A 16 -3.07 -20.28 21.60
N GLY A 17 -2.64 -21.16 20.73
CA GLY A 17 -3.45 -22.15 20.04
C GLY A 17 -2.62 -23.38 19.65
N GLY A 18 -2.87 -23.94 18.49
CA GLY A 18 -2.19 -25.11 17.96
C GLY A 18 -0.76 -24.86 17.46
N PRO A 19 -0.16 -25.85 16.75
CA PRO A 19 1.21 -25.79 16.28
C PRO A 19 1.43 -24.82 15.11
N VAL A 20 0.37 -24.37 14.45
CA VAL A 20 0.41 -23.40 13.34
C VAL A 20 0.26 -22.00 13.90
N ALA A 21 1.20 -21.13 13.59
CA ALA A 21 1.19 -19.74 14.05
C ALA A 21 0.90 -18.77 12.91
N ILE A 22 0.26 -17.65 13.24
CA ILE A 22 -0.03 -16.55 12.34
C ILE A 22 0.54 -15.27 12.95
N LEU A 23 1.46 -14.62 12.23
CA LEU A 23 1.91 -13.26 12.54
C LEU A 23 0.95 -12.28 11.87
N MET A 24 0.23 -11.48 12.65
CA MET A 24 -0.73 -10.51 12.13
C MET A 24 -0.23 -9.07 12.28
N ILE A 25 -0.20 -8.31 11.18
CA ILE A 25 0.37 -6.97 11.11
C ILE A 25 -0.74 -5.95 10.81
N HIS A 26 -0.91 -4.99 11.73
CA HIS A 26 -1.96 -3.96 11.63
C HIS A 26 -1.60 -2.82 10.65
N GLY A 27 -2.60 -2.00 10.32
CA GLY A 27 -2.47 -0.88 9.39
C GLY A 27 -1.88 0.42 9.99
N PHE A 28 -1.61 1.38 9.11
CA PHE A 28 -1.13 2.73 9.43
C PHE A 28 -2.16 3.49 10.29
N ASN A 29 -1.70 4.32 11.21
CA ASN A 29 -2.54 5.02 12.21
C ASN A 29 -3.30 4.11 13.18
N GLY A 30 -3.32 2.80 12.96
CA GLY A 30 -4.03 1.83 13.76
C GLY A 30 -3.21 1.27 14.92
N SER A 31 -3.64 0.12 15.40
CA SER A 31 -2.97 -0.66 16.43
C SER A 31 -3.45 -2.12 16.33
N PRO A 32 -2.89 -3.06 17.09
CA PRO A 32 -3.39 -4.45 17.14
C PRO A 32 -4.89 -4.57 17.42
N ALA A 33 -5.51 -3.57 18.09
CA ALA A 33 -6.95 -3.55 18.32
C ALA A 33 -7.78 -3.56 17.03
N SER A 34 -7.25 -3.00 15.93
CA SER A 34 -7.94 -2.91 14.64
C SER A 34 -8.10 -4.24 13.91
N ILE A 35 -7.29 -5.24 14.27
CA ILE A 35 -7.29 -6.59 13.68
C ILE A 35 -7.64 -7.67 14.72
N ARG A 36 -7.93 -7.28 15.96
CA ARG A 36 -8.19 -8.22 17.06
C ARG A 36 -9.37 -9.16 16.82
N PRO A 37 -10.53 -8.73 16.27
CA PRO A 37 -11.63 -9.67 15.99
C PRO A 37 -11.26 -10.76 14.98
N TRP A 38 -10.51 -10.41 13.93
CA TRP A 38 -9.98 -11.39 12.98
C TRP A 38 -9.00 -12.36 13.67
N ALA A 39 -8.05 -11.83 14.45
CA ALA A 39 -7.11 -12.63 15.23
C ALA A 39 -7.81 -13.58 16.21
N GLN A 40 -8.85 -13.10 16.90
CA GLN A 40 -9.62 -13.92 17.83
C GLN A 40 -10.35 -15.05 17.11
N GLY A 41 -11.01 -14.74 15.98
CA GLY A 41 -11.70 -15.77 15.19
C GLY A 41 -10.76 -16.88 14.70
N LEU A 42 -9.54 -16.53 14.29
CA LEU A 42 -8.54 -17.55 13.93
C LEU A 42 -8.01 -18.33 15.15
N ALA A 43 -7.83 -17.67 16.29
CA ALA A 43 -7.44 -18.35 17.53
C ALA A 43 -8.53 -19.32 18.02
N ASP A 44 -9.81 -18.94 17.92
CA ASP A 44 -10.95 -19.80 18.28
C ASP A 44 -11.03 -21.05 17.37
N LEU A 45 -10.46 -20.97 16.15
CA LEU A 45 -10.30 -22.09 15.23
C LEU A 45 -9.03 -22.93 15.47
N GLY A 46 -8.27 -22.61 16.53
CA GLY A 46 -7.13 -23.39 17.01
C GLY A 46 -5.77 -22.93 16.50
N PHE A 47 -5.65 -21.80 15.84
CA PHE A 47 -4.35 -21.23 15.44
C PHE A 47 -3.71 -20.43 16.58
N SER A 48 -2.38 -20.46 16.68
CA SER A 48 -1.65 -19.49 17.51
C SER A 48 -1.54 -18.16 16.75
N VAL A 49 -1.90 -17.05 17.41
CA VAL A 49 -1.89 -15.73 16.72
C VAL A 49 -1.07 -14.72 17.50
N SER A 50 -0.11 -14.08 16.84
CA SER A 50 0.66 -12.97 17.39
C SER A 50 0.42 -11.69 16.60
N ALA A 51 0.14 -10.60 17.32
CA ALA A 51 -0.01 -9.28 16.75
C ALA A 51 0.86 -8.26 17.51
N PRO A 52 2.06 -7.92 16.99
CA PRO A 52 2.90 -6.89 17.56
C PRO A 52 2.25 -5.52 17.45
N CYS A 53 2.54 -4.63 18.40
CA CYS A 53 2.25 -3.21 18.28
C CYS A 53 3.49 -2.52 17.69
N LEU A 54 3.36 -1.99 16.48
CA LEU A 54 4.48 -1.36 15.78
C LEU A 54 4.93 -0.08 16.50
N PRO A 55 6.23 0.26 16.49
CA PRO A 55 6.74 1.48 17.11
C PRO A 55 5.96 2.72 16.75
N GLY A 56 5.60 3.53 17.76
CA GLY A 56 4.81 4.75 17.60
C GLY A 56 3.32 4.55 17.39
N HIS A 57 2.84 3.31 17.23
CA HIS A 57 1.41 3.00 17.11
C HIS A 57 0.78 2.74 18.49
N GLY A 58 -0.54 2.84 18.57
CA GLY A 58 -1.28 2.66 19.83
C GLY A 58 -1.07 3.75 20.89
N THR A 59 -0.35 4.81 20.56
CA THR A 59 0.03 5.92 21.43
C THR A 59 -0.54 7.25 20.94
N THR A 60 0.30 8.14 20.39
CA THR A 60 -0.11 9.42 19.78
C THR A 60 0.46 9.56 18.37
N TRP A 61 -0.18 10.37 17.54
CA TRP A 61 0.32 10.64 16.19
C TRP A 61 1.69 11.35 16.21
N GLU A 62 1.99 12.12 17.26
CA GLU A 62 3.28 12.79 17.48
C GLU A 62 4.40 11.76 17.67
N GLU A 63 4.17 10.73 18.48
CA GLU A 63 5.13 9.65 18.67
C GLU A 63 5.33 8.85 17.39
N MET A 64 4.24 8.50 16.71
CA MET A 64 4.31 7.82 15.42
C MET A 64 5.10 8.64 14.38
N ASN A 65 4.97 9.98 14.41
CA ASN A 65 5.66 10.88 13.48
C ASN A 65 7.20 10.88 13.65
N ASN A 66 7.70 10.28 14.73
CA ASN A 66 9.12 10.10 15.00
C ASN A 66 9.61 8.69 14.66
N THR A 67 8.77 7.84 14.09
CA THR A 67 9.11 6.48 13.69
C THR A 67 9.20 6.33 12.18
N THR A 68 9.87 5.26 11.71
CA THR A 68 10.10 4.97 10.30
C THR A 68 9.67 3.55 9.96
N TRP A 69 9.48 3.28 8.67
CA TRP A 69 9.12 1.96 8.19
C TRP A 69 10.19 0.89 8.55
N GLN A 70 11.46 1.27 8.63
CA GLN A 70 12.53 0.35 9.05
C GLN A 70 12.35 -0.12 10.49
N GLN A 71 11.92 0.77 11.37
CA GLN A 71 11.62 0.41 12.77
C GLN A 71 10.39 -0.49 12.86
N TRP A 72 9.36 -0.22 12.05
CA TRP A 72 8.17 -1.09 11.98
C TRP A 72 8.53 -2.47 11.42
N TYR A 73 9.32 -2.52 10.36
CA TYR A 73 9.81 -3.77 9.78
C TYR A 73 10.66 -4.56 10.76
N ALA A 74 11.58 -3.92 11.47
CA ALA A 74 12.41 -4.58 12.47
C ALA A 74 11.56 -5.22 13.60
N GLU A 75 10.45 -4.60 14.00
CA GLU A 75 9.52 -5.17 14.97
C GLU A 75 8.78 -6.39 14.39
N VAL A 76 8.34 -6.31 13.15
CA VAL A 76 7.72 -7.43 12.41
C VAL A 76 8.70 -8.61 12.32
N GLU A 77 9.92 -8.36 11.90
CA GLU A 77 10.96 -9.38 11.77
C GLU A 77 11.33 -10.01 13.13
N ARG A 78 11.41 -9.20 14.18
CA ARG A 78 11.64 -9.68 15.55
C ARG A 78 10.56 -10.65 16.01
N GLU A 79 9.28 -10.30 15.80
CA GLU A 79 8.16 -11.14 16.20
C GLU A 79 8.06 -12.40 15.32
N PHE A 80 8.36 -12.29 14.01
CA PHE A 80 8.46 -13.44 13.12
C PHE A 80 9.52 -14.42 13.60
N ASN A 81 10.73 -13.96 13.94
CA ASN A 81 11.79 -14.81 14.47
C ASN A 81 11.39 -15.52 15.76
N LYS A 82 10.66 -14.81 16.63
CA LYS A 82 10.14 -15.40 17.87
C LYS A 82 9.14 -16.52 17.59
N LEU A 83 8.20 -16.31 16.65
CA LEU A 83 7.24 -17.34 16.27
C LEU A 83 7.92 -18.54 15.63
N LYS A 84 8.92 -18.34 14.76
CA LYS A 84 9.72 -19.44 14.17
C LYS A 84 10.48 -20.29 15.18
N GLN A 85 10.84 -19.72 16.35
CA GLN A 85 11.44 -20.49 17.46
C GLN A 85 10.41 -21.35 18.23
N MET A 86 9.14 -20.96 18.19
CA MET A 86 8.05 -21.60 18.94
C MET A 86 7.20 -22.54 18.08
N HIS A 87 7.19 -22.32 16.77
CA HIS A 87 6.30 -22.99 15.83
C HIS A 87 7.03 -23.36 14.54
N GLU A 88 6.79 -24.56 14.03
CA GLU A 88 7.37 -25.04 12.77
C GLU A 88 6.69 -24.39 11.56
N ARG A 89 5.38 -24.17 11.67
CA ARG A 89 4.54 -23.61 10.58
C ARG A 89 4.10 -22.18 10.94
N VAL A 90 4.55 -21.20 10.14
CA VAL A 90 4.24 -19.80 10.38
C VAL A 90 3.68 -19.18 9.10
N PHE A 91 2.46 -18.67 9.19
CA PHE A 91 1.83 -17.80 8.20
C PHE A 91 2.00 -16.33 8.58
N VAL A 92 1.95 -15.44 7.61
CA VAL A 92 1.97 -14.00 7.85
C VAL A 92 0.71 -13.39 7.27
N ALA A 93 0.04 -12.54 8.06
CA ALA A 93 -1.17 -11.85 7.66
C ALA A 93 -1.00 -10.35 7.85
N GLY A 94 -1.34 -9.55 6.82
CA GLY A 94 -1.16 -8.11 6.85
C GLY A 94 -2.40 -7.34 6.41
N PHE A 95 -2.79 -6.34 7.20
CA PHE A 95 -3.87 -5.41 6.88
C PHE A 95 -3.32 -4.05 6.45
N SER A 96 -3.74 -3.53 5.29
CA SER A 96 -3.39 -2.19 4.81
C SER A 96 -1.86 -1.98 4.73
N MET A 97 -1.26 -1.05 5.48
CA MET A 97 0.20 -0.93 5.62
C MET A 97 0.85 -2.25 6.08
N GLY A 98 0.16 -3.00 6.95
CA GLY A 98 0.62 -4.31 7.37
C GLY A 98 0.83 -5.26 6.19
N GLY A 99 0.02 -5.13 5.13
CA GLY A 99 0.21 -5.84 3.86
C GLY A 99 1.54 -5.49 3.18
N ALA A 100 1.91 -4.22 3.13
CA ALA A 100 3.21 -3.81 2.59
C ALA A 100 4.39 -4.35 3.42
N LEU A 101 4.28 -4.34 4.75
CA LEU A 101 5.29 -4.92 5.63
C LEU A 101 5.38 -6.45 5.47
N SER A 102 4.25 -7.12 5.30
CA SER A 102 4.18 -8.56 5.02
C SER A 102 4.81 -8.93 3.70
N LEU A 103 4.53 -8.17 2.64
CA LEU A 103 5.17 -8.33 1.33
C LEU A 103 6.68 -8.10 1.40
N ARG A 104 7.13 -7.08 2.16
CA ARG A 104 8.56 -6.86 2.39
C ARG A 104 9.21 -8.02 3.12
N LEU A 105 8.55 -8.59 4.13
CA LEU A 105 9.05 -9.77 4.83
C LEU A 105 9.08 -10.99 3.89
N ALA A 106 8.04 -11.20 3.09
CA ALA A 106 7.94 -12.29 2.13
C ALA A 106 9.02 -12.20 1.04
N SER A 107 9.33 -11.01 0.52
CA SER A 107 10.39 -10.83 -0.49
C SER A 107 11.79 -11.16 0.03
N ILE A 108 12.01 -11.16 1.35
CA ILE A 108 13.32 -11.47 1.98
C ILE A 108 13.36 -12.86 2.57
N ARG A 109 12.25 -13.31 3.17
CA ARG A 109 12.14 -14.49 4.02
C ARG A 109 11.02 -15.45 3.58
N GLY A 110 10.56 -15.37 2.32
CA GLY A 110 9.42 -16.16 1.82
C GLY A 110 9.57 -17.67 2.04
N SER A 111 10.75 -18.22 1.81
CA SER A 111 11.03 -19.65 2.04
C SER A 111 10.87 -20.14 3.49
N GLU A 112 10.81 -19.21 4.45
CA GLU A 112 10.62 -19.52 5.87
C GLU A 112 9.15 -19.45 6.31
N MET A 113 8.25 -19.05 5.40
CA MET A 113 6.80 -18.92 5.64
C MET A 113 6.03 -20.02 4.91
N GLU A 114 4.87 -20.39 5.44
CA GLU A 114 3.95 -21.32 4.78
C GLU A 114 3.06 -20.62 3.73
N GLY A 115 2.66 -19.38 3.99
CA GLY A 115 1.79 -18.59 3.11
C GLY A 115 1.58 -17.18 3.62
N LEU A 116 1.04 -16.34 2.76
CA LEU A 116 0.80 -14.92 2.98
C LEU A 116 -0.69 -14.61 2.84
N ILE A 117 -1.25 -13.83 3.78
CA ILE A 117 -2.63 -13.36 3.75
C ILE A 117 -2.62 -11.84 3.76
N LEU A 118 -3.13 -11.21 2.73
CA LEU A 118 -3.20 -9.75 2.59
C LEU A 118 -4.65 -9.30 2.58
N VAL A 119 -4.97 -8.27 3.36
CA VAL A 119 -6.31 -7.67 3.41
C VAL A 119 -6.21 -6.18 3.16
N ASN A 120 -6.87 -5.71 2.10
CA ASN A 120 -6.81 -4.32 1.64
C ASN A 120 -5.37 -3.76 1.64
N PRO A 121 -4.40 -4.47 1.05
CA PRO A 121 -2.99 -4.11 1.14
C PRO A 121 -2.72 -2.77 0.48
N ALA A 122 -1.94 -1.91 1.15
CA ALA A 122 -1.56 -0.58 0.65
C ALA A 122 -0.11 -0.58 0.19
N ILE A 123 0.13 -0.57 -1.11
CA ILE A 123 1.47 -0.47 -1.73
C ILE A 123 1.67 0.78 -2.58
N GLN A 124 0.63 1.58 -2.73
CA GLN A 124 0.67 2.88 -3.42
C GLN A 124 -0.53 3.75 -3.09
N ASP A 125 -0.38 5.05 -3.38
CA ASP A 125 -1.47 6.02 -3.40
C ASP A 125 -1.12 7.08 -4.45
N THR A 126 -1.86 7.13 -5.54
CA THR A 126 -1.60 7.99 -6.70
C THR A 126 -2.16 9.41 -6.56
N ARG A 127 -2.94 9.69 -5.50
CA ARG A 127 -3.58 10.98 -5.27
C ARG A 127 -2.54 12.10 -5.17
N LEU A 128 -2.82 13.24 -5.80
CA LEU A 128 -1.89 14.38 -5.87
C LEU A 128 -1.41 14.85 -4.49
N ARG A 129 -2.30 14.84 -3.50
CA ARG A 129 -1.96 15.21 -2.12
C ARG A 129 -0.82 14.36 -1.54
N VAL A 130 -0.72 13.09 -1.93
CA VAL A 130 0.33 12.17 -1.47
C VAL A 130 1.66 12.49 -2.12
N LYS A 131 1.65 12.94 -3.38
CA LYS A 131 2.86 13.40 -4.09
C LYS A 131 3.47 14.65 -3.44
N LEU A 132 2.68 15.45 -2.73
CA LEU A 132 3.15 16.66 -2.03
C LEU A 132 3.68 16.38 -0.61
N VAL A 133 3.46 15.20 -0.05
CA VAL A 133 3.90 14.85 1.31
C VAL A 133 5.40 15.07 1.56
N PRO A 134 6.32 14.73 0.64
CA PRO A 134 7.76 14.96 0.86
C PRO A 134 8.12 16.41 1.14
N LEU A 135 7.34 17.35 0.60
CA LEU A 135 7.52 18.78 0.85
C LEU A 135 6.76 19.23 2.11
N LEU A 136 5.48 18.84 2.23
CA LEU A 136 4.60 19.27 3.30
C LEU A 136 5.06 18.82 4.70
N LYS A 137 5.72 17.67 4.82
CA LYS A 137 6.22 17.14 6.10
C LYS A 137 7.20 18.05 6.84
N TYR A 138 7.81 19.02 6.15
CA TYR A 138 8.70 20.02 6.76
C TYR A 138 7.96 21.27 7.24
N LEU A 139 6.75 21.51 6.71
CA LEU A 139 5.94 22.69 7.02
C LEU A 139 4.88 22.38 8.08
N ILE A 140 4.29 21.19 8.02
CA ILE A 140 3.21 20.75 8.92
C ILE A 140 3.47 19.33 9.42
N GLY A 141 3.21 19.10 10.71
CA GLY A 141 3.46 17.79 11.35
C GLY A 141 2.47 16.71 10.95
N SER A 142 1.21 17.08 10.67
CA SER A 142 0.13 16.13 10.37
C SER A 142 -1.01 16.79 9.61
N LEU A 143 -1.77 15.97 8.87
CA LEU A 143 -3.05 16.33 8.27
C LEU A 143 -4.21 15.70 9.05
N LYS A 144 -5.45 16.18 8.80
CA LYS A 144 -6.66 15.52 9.30
C LYS A 144 -6.69 14.10 8.73
N GLY A 145 -6.72 13.10 9.62
CA GLY A 145 -6.80 11.69 9.25
C GLY A 145 -8.23 11.29 8.90
N SER A 146 -8.36 10.15 8.25
CA SER A 146 -9.65 9.47 8.08
C SER A 146 -10.12 8.94 9.44
N ARG A 147 -11.43 8.91 9.66
CA ARG A 147 -12.01 8.08 10.71
C ARG A 147 -11.88 6.62 10.28
N SER A 148 -12.11 5.67 11.21
CA SER A 148 -12.22 4.26 10.83
C SER A 148 -13.19 4.12 9.67
N ASP A 149 -12.70 3.64 8.52
CA ASP A 149 -13.51 3.37 7.34
C ASP A 149 -14.15 1.99 7.49
N VAL A 150 -15.35 1.98 8.05
CA VAL A 150 -16.14 0.80 8.41
C VAL A 150 -17.58 1.10 8.10
N ALA A 151 -18.28 0.20 7.40
CA ALA A 151 -19.68 0.33 7.01
C ALA A 151 -20.63 0.10 8.20
N ALA A 152 -20.23 -0.75 9.15
CA ALA A 152 -21.00 -1.05 10.34
C ALA A 152 -21.20 0.20 11.22
N PRO A 153 -22.40 0.38 11.84
CA PRO A 153 -22.69 1.56 12.63
C PRO A 153 -21.86 1.61 13.92
N ASN A 154 -21.44 2.82 14.30
CA ASN A 154 -20.69 3.08 15.53
C ASN A 154 -19.41 2.24 15.70
N PRO A 155 -18.52 2.18 14.69
CA PRO A 155 -17.31 1.39 14.81
C PRO A 155 -16.46 1.88 15.98
N PRO A 156 -15.81 0.97 16.70
CA PRO A 156 -14.90 1.33 17.75
C PRO A 156 -13.71 2.13 17.18
N ARG A 157 -13.25 3.10 17.92
CA ARG A 157 -12.16 3.97 17.48
C ARG A 157 -10.81 3.32 17.77
N HIS A 158 -10.09 2.92 16.72
CA HIS A 158 -8.80 2.24 16.80
C HIS A 158 -7.66 2.96 16.11
N SER A 159 -7.88 4.18 15.62
CA SER A 159 -6.90 4.93 14.83
C SER A 159 -6.75 6.36 15.32
N TYR A 160 -5.64 6.99 14.98
CA TYR A 160 -5.43 8.41 15.19
C TYR A 160 -6.35 9.24 14.30
N LEU A 161 -6.79 10.40 14.82
CA LEU A 161 -7.57 11.37 14.02
C LEU A 161 -6.70 12.22 13.09
N ARG A 162 -5.40 12.07 13.16
CA ARG A 162 -4.42 12.82 12.39
C ARG A 162 -3.44 11.87 11.74
N THR A 163 -3.08 12.16 10.50
CA THR A 163 -2.08 11.42 9.73
C THR A 163 -0.73 12.11 9.90
N PRO A 164 0.26 11.49 10.57
CA PRO A 164 1.58 12.05 10.77
C PRO A 164 2.37 12.03 9.47
N LEU A 165 2.84 13.19 8.98
CA LEU A 165 3.36 13.30 7.61
C LEU A 165 4.77 12.73 7.43
N LYS A 166 5.63 12.78 8.46
CA LYS A 166 6.97 12.18 8.36
C LYS A 166 6.88 10.66 8.32
N ALA A 167 6.02 10.08 9.18
CA ALA A 167 5.75 8.65 9.18
C ALA A 167 5.10 8.20 7.86
N PHE A 168 4.17 8.99 7.32
CA PHE A 168 3.53 8.70 6.05
C PHE A 168 4.51 8.79 4.86
N ASP A 169 5.44 9.76 4.86
CA ASP A 169 6.53 9.80 3.87
C ASP A 169 7.47 8.58 3.99
N SER A 170 7.68 8.10 5.21
CA SER A 170 8.43 6.87 5.44
C SER A 170 7.71 5.65 4.85
N LEU A 171 6.38 5.56 5.04
CA LEU A 171 5.55 4.51 4.42
C LEU A 171 5.64 4.55 2.88
N ARG A 172 5.60 5.73 2.27
CA ARG A 172 5.74 5.85 0.80
C ARG A 172 7.05 5.24 0.29
N LYS A 173 8.14 5.41 1.03
CA LYS A 173 9.44 4.80 0.67
C LYS A 173 9.40 3.27 0.79
N LEU A 174 8.65 2.72 1.75
CA LEU A 174 8.41 1.28 1.81
C LEU A 174 7.61 0.82 0.58
N TRP A 175 6.58 1.56 0.17
CA TRP A 175 5.80 1.22 -1.01
C TRP A 175 6.64 1.15 -2.28
N ASP A 176 7.55 2.12 -2.47
CA ASP A 176 8.45 2.13 -3.64
C ASP A 176 9.32 0.86 -3.66
N LEU A 177 9.85 0.46 -2.50
CA LEU A 177 10.68 -0.73 -2.36
C LEU A 177 9.88 -2.02 -2.57
N VAL A 178 8.68 -2.11 -1.96
CA VAL A 178 7.81 -3.29 -2.08
C VAL A 178 7.42 -3.52 -3.53
N ARG A 179 7.01 -2.48 -4.27
CA ARG A 179 6.65 -2.63 -5.69
C ARG A 179 7.82 -3.10 -6.56
N GLN A 180 9.05 -2.69 -6.23
CA GLN A 180 10.25 -3.16 -6.95
C GLN A 180 10.54 -4.65 -6.69
N ASP A 181 10.17 -5.16 -5.51
CA ASP A 181 10.52 -6.48 -5.04
C ASP A 181 9.33 -7.49 -5.09
N LEU A 182 8.16 -7.11 -5.66
CA LEU A 182 6.99 -8.00 -5.73
C LEU A 182 7.30 -9.34 -6.40
N TYR A 183 8.12 -9.35 -7.46
CA TYR A 183 8.50 -10.54 -8.18
C TYR A 183 9.30 -11.57 -7.33
N LEU A 184 9.81 -11.17 -6.15
CA LEU A 184 10.47 -12.07 -5.21
C LEU A 184 9.49 -12.82 -4.30
N VAL A 185 8.19 -12.50 -4.38
CA VAL A 185 7.14 -13.15 -3.59
C VAL A 185 6.59 -14.31 -4.38
N ASP A 186 6.92 -15.54 -4.00
CA ASP A 186 6.63 -16.78 -4.72
C ASP A 186 5.84 -17.83 -3.90
N LEU A 187 5.51 -17.49 -2.64
CA LEU A 187 4.79 -18.39 -1.73
C LEU A 187 3.26 -18.29 -1.95
N PRO A 188 2.46 -19.28 -1.47
CA PRO A 188 1.01 -19.24 -1.55
C PRO A 188 0.45 -17.93 -0.96
N LEU A 189 -0.44 -17.28 -1.69
CA LEU A 189 -0.98 -15.96 -1.39
C LEU A 189 -2.51 -15.98 -1.35
N MET A 190 -3.09 -15.54 -0.24
CA MET A 190 -4.47 -15.09 -0.19
C MET A 190 -4.50 -13.56 -0.20
N ILE A 191 -5.25 -12.96 -1.11
CA ILE A 191 -5.44 -11.52 -1.18
C ILE A 191 -6.93 -11.19 -1.14
N GLY A 192 -7.34 -10.46 -0.09
CA GLY A 192 -8.71 -9.99 0.10
C GLY A 192 -8.80 -8.47 -0.04
N TYR A 193 -9.82 -7.99 -0.74
CA TYR A 193 -10.06 -6.56 -0.87
C TYR A 193 -11.54 -6.21 -0.90
N SER A 194 -11.84 -5.01 -0.38
CA SER A 194 -13.19 -4.45 -0.39
C SER A 194 -13.40 -3.60 -1.63
N ILE A 195 -14.48 -3.86 -2.38
CA ILE A 195 -14.83 -3.05 -3.55
C ILE A 195 -15.27 -1.63 -3.18
N ASN A 196 -15.65 -1.41 -1.92
CA ASN A 196 -16.09 -0.13 -1.36
C ASN A 196 -15.05 0.49 -0.42
N ASP A 197 -13.76 0.23 -0.61
CA ASP A 197 -12.67 0.81 0.18
C ASP A 197 -12.44 2.29 -0.19
N HIS A 198 -12.63 3.22 0.78
CA HIS A 198 -12.43 4.66 0.57
C HIS A 198 -11.01 5.13 0.96
N VAL A 199 -10.18 4.25 1.51
CA VAL A 199 -8.82 4.56 1.97
C VAL A 199 -7.78 4.09 0.98
N VAL A 200 -7.83 2.81 0.61
CA VAL A 200 -6.91 2.15 -0.32
C VAL A 200 -7.68 1.74 -1.57
N ASP A 201 -7.23 2.18 -2.71
CA ASP A 201 -7.80 1.79 -3.99
C ASP A 201 -7.62 0.28 -4.20
N PRO A 202 -8.69 -0.50 -4.49
CA PRO A 202 -8.61 -1.93 -4.80
C PRO A 202 -7.59 -2.29 -5.87
N TYR A 203 -7.27 -1.36 -6.77
CA TYR A 203 -6.19 -1.49 -7.76
C TYR A 203 -4.83 -1.86 -7.14
N ASN A 204 -4.61 -1.59 -5.85
CA ASN A 204 -3.42 -2.09 -5.15
C ASN A 204 -3.32 -3.61 -5.16
N SER A 205 -4.45 -4.31 -5.03
CA SER A 205 -4.53 -5.77 -5.06
C SER A 205 -4.24 -6.31 -6.46
N GLU A 206 -4.77 -5.69 -7.51
CA GLU A 206 -4.46 -6.02 -8.90
C GLU A 206 -2.96 -5.90 -9.18
N VAL A 207 -2.34 -4.78 -8.78
CA VAL A 207 -0.89 -4.58 -8.95
C VAL A 207 -0.09 -5.67 -8.23
N ILE A 208 -0.51 -6.13 -7.05
CA ILE A 208 0.17 -7.21 -6.34
C ILE A 208 0.03 -8.51 -7.14
N ILE A 209 -1.19 -8.91 -7.51
CA ILE A 209 -1.49 -10.13 -8.24
C ILE A 209 -0.68 -10.22 -9.54
N ASP A 210 -0.63 -9.13 -10.29
CA ASP A 210 0.03 -9.06 -11.59
C ASP A 210 1.57 -9.11 -11.52
N ASN A 211 2.17 -8.86 -10.35
CA ASN A 211 3.63 -8.70 -10.23
C ASN A 211 4.30 -9.66 -9.24
N VAL A 212 3.57 -10.46 -8.49
CA VAL A 212 4.15 -11.53 -7.66
C VAL A 212 4.45 -12.76 -8.51
N SER A 213 5.41 -13.58 -8.07
CA SER A 213 5.70 -14.89 -8.68
C SER A 213 4.91 -16.04 -8.04
N SER A 214 4.00 -15.75 -7.15
CA SER A 214 3.13 -16.75 -6.52
C SER A 214 2.28 -17.46 -7.59
N VAL A 215 2.37 -18.77 -7.65
CA VAL A 215 1.58 -19.60 -8.58
C VAL A 215 0.17 -19.83 -8.04
N ASP A 216 0.03 -19.81 -6.73
CA ASP A 216 -1.19 -20.13 -6.01
C ASP A 216 -1.72 -18.86 -5.33
N ILE A 217 -2.67 -18.22 -5.99
CA ILE A 217 -3.28 -16.97 -5.51
C ILE A 217 -4.78 -17.21 -5.30
N ARG A 218 -5.22 -17.04 -4.03
CA ARG A 218 -6.63 -17.02 -3.68
C ARG A 218 -7.10 -15.57 -3.54
N GLU A 219 -7.98 -15.15 -4.41
CA GLU A 219 -8.61 -13.84 -4.38
C GLU A 219 -9.94 -13.90 -3.61
N VAL A 220 -10.16 -12.93 -2.70
CA VAL A 220 -11.40 -12.82 -1.90
C VAL A 220 -11.94 -11.40 -2.00
N VAL A 221 -13.18 -11.25 -2.45
CA VAL A 221 -13.83 -9.95 -2.61
C VAL A 221 -14.81 -9.72 -1.44
N PHE A 222 -14.67 -8.58 -0.74
CA PHE A 222 -15.57 -8.15 0.32
C PHE A 222 -16.54 -7.10 -0.23
N GLU A 223 -17.82 -7.44 -0.29
CA GLU A 223 -18.83 -6.60 -0.93
C GLU A 223 -19.54 -5.64 0.05
N ARG A 224 -19.60 -5.98 1.34
CA ARG A 224 -20.36 -5.24 2.34
C ARG A 224 -19.52 -4.41 3.29
N SER A 225 -18.21 -4.63 3.28
CA SER A 225 -17.27 -3.95 4.16
C SER A 225 -16.56 -2.83 3.44
N PHE A 226 -16.11 -1.82 4.21
CA PHE A 226 -15.19 -0.80 3.75
C PHE A 226 -13.74 -1.21 4.03
N HIS A 227 -12.83 -0.24 4.30
CA HIS A 227 -11.41 -0.52 4.44
C HIS A 227 -11.08 -1.53 5.54
N ASN A 228 -11.65 -1.39 6.74
CA ASN A 228 -11.32 -2.29 7.86
C ASN A 228 -12.32 -3.45 7.98
N VAL A 229 -12.15 -4.47 7.16
CA VAL A 229 -12.98 -5.68 7.14
C VAL A 229 -13.02 -6.40 8.49
N ALA A 230 -11.92 -6.35 9.27
CA ALA A 230 -11.86 -7.01 10.59
C ALA A 230 -12.79 -6.39 11.65
N LEU A 231 -13.38 -5.22 11.36
CA LEU A 231 -14.35 -4.53 12.23
C LEU A 231 -15.70 -4.33 11.54
N ASP A 232 -15.94 -5.02 10.42
CA ASP A 232 -17.06 -4.75 9.55
C ASP A 232 -17.86 -6.01 9.21
N TYR A 233 -18.82 -5.91 8.30
CA TYR A 233 -19.82 -6.92 7.98
C TYR A 233 -19.27 -8.23 7.40
N ASP A 234 -18.10 -8.22 6.77
CA ASP A 234 -17.50 -9.40 6.14
C ASP A 234 -16.42 -10.08 7.02
N LEU A 235 -16.37 -9.75 8.33
CA LEU A 235 -15.44 -10.37 9.27
C LEU A 235 -15.53 -11.90 9.26
N ASP A 236 -16.75 -12.46 9.25
CA ASP A 236 -16.95 -13.90 9.25
C ASP A 236 -16.39 -14.55 7.96
N ILE A 237 -16.57 -13.90 6.81
CA ILE A 237 -16.00 -14.34 5.52
C ILE A 237 -14.48 -14.29 5.61
N LEU A 238 -13.90 -13.20 6.14
CA LEU A 238 -12.46 -13.06 6.30
C LEU A 238 -11.88 -14.17 7.17
N ILE A 239 -12.51 -14.52 8.29
CA ILE A 239 -12.06 -15.61 9.18
C ILE A 239 -12.16 -16.96 8.45
N GLN A 240 -13.27 -17.25 7.79
CA GLN A 240 -13.50 -18.51 7.10
C GLN A 240 -12.51 -18.70 5.97
N GLU A 241 -12.34 -17.72 5.09
CA GLU A 241 -11.43 -17.78 3.96
C GLU A 241 -9.96 -17.88 4.40
N SER A 242 -9.56 -17.10 5.41
CA SER A 242 -8.21 -17.20 6.00
C SER A 242 -7.96 -18.60 6.56
N SER A 243 -8.92 -19.18 7.29
CA SER A 243 -8.78 -20.54 7.85
C SER A 243 -8.75 -21.61 6.77
N ALA A 244 -9.60 -21.49 5.76
CA ALA A 244 -9.62 -22.42 4.62
C ALA A 244 -8.28 -22.39 3.87
N PHE A 245 -7.81 -21.20 3.50
CA PHE A 245 -6.50 -21.03 2.84
C PHE A 245 -5.36 -21.67 3.64
N ILE A 246 -5.28 -21.42 4.95
CA ILE A 246 -4.24 -22.02 5.80
C ILE A 246 -4.31 -23.56 5.76
N LYS A 247 -5.51 -24.14 5.85
CA LYS A 247 -5.71 -25.59 5.82
C LYS A 247 -5.33 -26.19 4.48
N ASP A 248 -5.70 -25.55 3.38
CA ASP A 248 -5.40 -26.00 2.03
C ASP A 248 -3.88 -25.98 1.75
N VAL A 249 -3.18 -24.91 2.17
CA VAL A 249 -1.71 -24.85 2.11
C VAL A 249 -1.05 -25.98 2.92
N LEU A 250 -1.57 -26.26 4.11
CA LEU A 250 -1.01 -27.29 4.98
C LEU A 250 -1.30 -28.72 4.47
N SER A 251 -2.43 -28.94 3.78
CA SER A 251 -2.77 -30.23 3.18
C SER A 251 -1.98 -30.53 1.90
N GLY A 252 -1.30 -29.52 1.34
CA GLY A 252 -0.63 -29.61 0.05
C GLY A 252 -1.60 -29.53 -1.15
N GLU A 253 -2.85 -29.17 -0.92
CA GLU A 253 -3.83 -28.90 -1.99
C GLU A 253 -3.52 -27.60 -2.74
N VAL A 254 -2.73 -26.73 -2.10
CA VAL A 254 -2.18 -25.49 -2.68
C VAL A 254 -0.74 -25.78 -3.08
N ASN A 255 -0.47 -25.84 -4.39
CA ASN A 255 0.87 -26.06 -4.89
C ASN A 255 1.79 -24.90 -4.52
N ARG A 256 2.84 -25.18 -3.75
CA ARG A 256 4.04 -24.33 -3.82
C ARG A 256 4.54 -24.47 -5.23
N GLY A 257 4.69 -23.34 -5.97
CA GLY A 257 5.28 -23.38 -7.30
C GLY A 257 6.58 -24.18 -7.23
N ASP A 258 6.47 -25.46 -7.60
CA ASP A 258 7.62 -26.34 -7.62
C ASP A 258 8.50 -25.85 -8.77
N SER A 259 9.66 -25.28 -8.43
CA SER A 259 10.68 -24.97 -9.42
C SER A 259 11.00 -26.17 -10.32
N GLY A 260 10.80 -27.41 -9.81
CA GLY A 260 10.84 -28.63 -10.59
C GLY A 260 9.72 -28.76 -11.62
N SER A 261 8.54 -28.19 -11.40
CA SER A 261 7.43 -28.19 -12.36
C SER A 261 7.67 -27.21 -13.51
N LEU A 262 8.28 -26.06 -13.26
CA LEU A 262 8.69 -25.11 -14.29
C LEU A 262 9.80 -25.68 -15.17
N ASP A 263 10.81 -26.30 -14.58
CA ASP A 263 11.87 -27.01 -15.32
C ASP A 263 11.29 -28.18 -16.14
N ALA A 264 10.35 -28.97 -15.58
CA ALA A 264 9.69 -30.05 -16.33
C ALA A 264 8.76 -29.52 -17.43
N GLN A 265 8.07 -28.38 -17.21
CA GLN A 265 7.27 -27.72 -18.25
C GLN A 265 8.16 -27.10 -19.32
N PHE A 266 9.25 -26.47 -18.94
CA PHE A 266 10.24 -25.90 -19.85
C PHE A 266 10.88 -27.02 -20.70
N GLU A 267 11.33 -28.10 -20.09
CA GLU A 267 11.84 -29.32 -20.81
C GLU A 267 10.79 -29.92 -21.73
N SER A 268 9.52 -29.97 -21.31
CA SER A 268 8.40 -30.44 -22.15
C SER A 268 8.17 -29.49 -23.34
N ILE A 269 8.25 -28.18 -23.15
CA ILE A 269 8.14 -27.20 -24.23
C ILE A 269 9.35 -27.29 -25.16
N VAL A 270 10.56 -27.38 -24.62
CA VAL A 270 11.81 -27.48 -25.39
C VAL A 270 11.86 -28.81 -26.17
N SER A 271 11.43 -29.91 -25.57
CA SER A 271 11.38 -31.22 -26.25
C SER A 271 10.28 -31.31 -27.32
N GLY A 272 9.23 -30.48 -27.22
CA GLY A 272 8.17 -30.32 -28.22
C GLY A 272 8.52 -29.39 -29.37
N LEU A 273 9.53 -28.51 -29.20
CA LEU A 273 10.05 -27.66 -30.24
C LEU A 273 11.02 -28.47 -31.14
N SER A 274 10.48 -29.03 -32.21
CA SER A 274 11.36 -29.50 -33.31
C SER A 274 11.95 -28.24 -33.97
N LEU A 275 13.20 -27.94 -33.63
CA LEU A 275 13.98 -26.94 -34.35
C LEU A 275 14.25 -27.48 -35.76
N ASP A 276 13.44 -27.05 -36.73
CA ASP A 276 13.74 -27.26 -38.13
C ASP A 276 14.90 -26.32 -38.52
N GLU A 277 16.09 -26.90 -38.64
CA GLU A 277 17.33 -26.15 -38.99
C GLU A 277 17.31 -25.61 -40.42
N SER A 278 16.18 -25.68 -41.16
CA SER A 278 16.12 -25.33 -42.56
C SER A 278 15.69 -23.86 -42.88
N SER A 279 15.43 -23.03 -41.89
CA SER A 279 15.10 -21.61 -42.12
C SER A 279 15.92 -20.67 -41.25
N PRO A 280 16.85 -19.90 -41.82
CA PRO A 280 17.63 -18.93 -41.08
C PRO A 280 16.92 -17.59 -40.96
N THR A 281 15.71 -17.54 -40.39
CA THR A 281 15.18 -16.32 -39.87
C THR A 281 15.44 -16.33 -38.37
N THR A 282 16.41 -15.53 -37.95
CA THR A 282 16.77 -15.43 -36.55
C THR A 282 15.66 -14.71 -35.80
N PHE A 283 15.44 -15.11 -34.54
CA PHE A 283 14.56 -14.41 -33.58
C PHE A 283 14.76 -12.87 -33.56
N LEU A 284 15.97 -12.40 -33.94
CA LEU A 284 16.29 -10.99 -34.10
C LEU A 284 15.57 -10.35 -35.32
N ASP A 285 15.35 -11.11 -36.40
CA ASP A 285 14.64 -10.60 -37.60
C ASP A 285 13.12 -10.50 -37.33
N GLU A 286 12.57 -11.36 -36.44
CA GLU A 286 11.19 -11.23 -35.98
C GLU A 286 11.02 -10.06 -35.00
N LEU A 287 11.97 -9.79 -34.12
CA LEU A 287 11.95 -8.62 -33.25
C LEU A 287 12.05 -7.30 -34.03
N GLU A 288 12.86 -7.23 -35.09
CA GLU A 288 12.91 -6.05 -35.96
C GLU A 288 11.59 -5.82 -36.73
N GLN A 289 10.85 -6.89 -37.06
CA GLN A 289 9.51 -6.78 -37.67
C GLN A 289 8.46 -6.32 -36.67
N ILE A 290 8.56 -6.72 -35.38
CA ILE A 290 7.65 -6.29 -34.32
C ILE A 290 7.88 -4.81 -33.99
N ASP A 291 9.13 -4.36 -33.89
CA ASP A 291 9.47 -2.93 -33.69
C ASP A 291 9.01 -2.04 -34.86
N ALA A 292 8.87 -2.60 -36.06
CA ALA A 292 8.36 -1.88 -37.22
C ALA A 292 6.82 -1.75 -37.22
N ILE A 293 6.11 -2.61 -36.52
CA ILE A 293 4.64 -2.64 -36.43
C ILE A 293 4.13 -1.85 -35.21
N GLU A 294 4.85 -1.82 -34.10
CA GLU A 294 4.55 -1.01 -32.92
C GLU A 294 5.21 0.36 -32.92
N LYS A 295 5.16 1.09 -34.04
CA LYS A 295 5.09 2.54 -33.93
C LYS A 295 3.68 2.86 -33.44
N TYR A 296 3.48 2.82 -32.13
CA TYR A 296 2.34 3.42 -31.46
C TYR A 296 2.15 4.79 -32.10
N PRO A 297 1.02 5.10 -32.77
CA PRO A 297 0.73 6.46 -33.13
C PRO A 297 0.65 7.18 -31.79
N GLY A 298 1.71 7.89 -31.45
CA GLY A 298 1.72 8.73 -30.27
C GLY A 298 0.44 9.51 -30.31
N ASP A 299 -0.45 9.19 -29.38
CA ASP A 299 -1.63 10.00 -29.11
C ASP A 299 -1.05 11.36 -28.70
N ASN A 300 -0.87 12.23 -29.69
CA ASN A 300 -0.66 13.65 -29.49
C ASN A 300 -1.98 14.18 -28.91
N LYS A 301 -2.30 13.76 -27.66
CA LYS A 301 -3.19 14.51 -26.82
C LYS A 301 -2.45 15.79 -26.56
N ASP A 302 -2.79 16.82 -27.32
CA ASP A 302 -2.43 18.19 -27.01
C ASP A 302 -2.59 18.35 -25.50
N LEU A 303 -1.49 18.66 -24.81
CA LEU A 303 -1.51 18.92 -23.36
C LEU A 303 -2.65 19.89 -23.12
N PRO A 304 -3.57 19.61 -22.18
CA PRO A 304 -4.72 20.46 -21.94
C PRO A 304 -4.24 21.89 -21.75
N GLN A 305 -4.75 22.81 -22.57
CA GLN A 305 -4.33 24.20 -22.54
C GLN A 305 -4.70 24.78 -21.17
N LEU A 306 -3.68 25.07 -20.37
CA LEU A 306 -3.86 25.68 -19.07
C LEU A 306 -4.59 27.02 -19.22
N SER A 307 -5.63 27.25 -18.42
CA SER A 307 -6.31 28.56 -18.33
C SER A 307 -5.32 29.65 -17.90
N SER A 308 -5.65 30.91 -18.17
CA SER A 308 -4.82 32.04 -17.78
C SER A 308 -4.53 32.06 -16.27
N ILE A 309 -5.49 31.66 -15.45
CA ILE A 309 -5.35 31.56 -13.99
C ILE A 309 -4.41 30.40 -13.61
N GLN A 310 -4.50 29.26 -14.29
CA GLN A 310 -3.60 28.12 -14.05
C GLN A 310 -2.15 28.46 -14.41
N ARG A 311 -1.94 29.19 -15.50
CA ARG A 311 -0.60 29.67 -15.90
C ARG A 311 -0.06 30.68 -14.88
N ALA A 312 -0.88 31.62 -14.38
CA ALA A 312 -0.47 32.56 -13.35
C ALA A 312 -0.17 31.87 -12.02
N ALA A 313 -0.98 30.88 -11.61
CA ALA A 313 -0.72 30.07 -10.43
C ALA A 313 0.60 29.29 -10.54
N LEU A 314 0.86 28.67 -11.69
CA LEU A 314 2.09 27.93 -11.95
C LEU A 314 3.32 28.86 -11.94
N LEU A 315 3.22 30.04 -12.54
CA LEU A 315 4.28 31.07 -12.52
C LEU A 315 4.56 31.54 -11.08
N GLY A 316 3.53 31.72 -10.26
CA GLY A 316 3.71 32.09 -8.85
C GLY A 316 4.38 31.01 -8.02
N VAL A 317 3.93 29.75 -8.19
CA VAL A 317 4.46 28.61 -7.42
C VAL A 317 5.89 28.25 -7.80
N ILE A 318 6.27 28.38 -9.06
CA ILE A 318 7.62 28.08 -9.55
C ILE A 318 8.51 29.33 -9.52
N GLY A 319 8.02 30.46 -10.04
CA GLY A 319 8.79 31.69 -10.16
C GLY A 319 9.11 32.35 -8.83
N GLY A 320 8.19 32.25 -7.85
CA GLY A 320 8.39 32.78 -6.52
C GLY A 320 9.63 32.23 -5.81
N PRO A 321 9.75 30.90 -5.65
CA PRO A 321 10.96 30.29 -5.09
C PRO A 321 12.23 30.58 -5.90
N ILE A 322 12.17 30.55 -7.23
CA ILE A 322 13.32 30.88 -8.08
C ILE A 322 13.78 32.32 -7.82
N TYR A 323 12.86 33.27 -7.70
CA TYR A 323 13.22 34.64 -7.37
C TYR A 323 13.84 34.78 -5.99
N ILE A 324 13.30 34.10 -4.96
CA ILE A 324 13.88 34.08 -3.60
C ILE A 324 15.32 33.55 -3.63
N ILE A 325 15.55 32.46 -4.35
CA ILE A 325 16.89 31.85 -4.51
C ILE A 325 17.83 32.83 -5.22
N ALA A 326 17.37 33.46 -6.30
CA ALA A 326 18.17 34.43 -7.05
C ALA A 326 18.58 35.63 -6.17
N VAL A 327 17.69 36.14 -5.34
CA VAL A 327 18.01 37.24 -4.43
C VAL A 327 18.94 36.79 -3.30
N GLN A 328 18.64 35.69 -2.62
CA GLN A 328 19.38 35.27 -1.42
C GLN A 328 20.73 34.63 -1.72
N ILE A 329 20.83 33.87 -2.81
CA ILE A 329 22.05 33.12 -3.12
C ILE A 329 22.91 33.85 -4.14
N LEU A 330 22.28 34.46 -5.17
CA LEU A 330 23.00 35.10 -6.27
C LEU A 330 23.11 36.64 -6.12
N GLY A 331 22.45 37.23 -5.13
CA GLY A 331 22.41 38.69 -4.91
C GLY A 331 21.67 39.46 -6.01
N LEU A 332 20.83 38.81 -6.81
CA LEU A 332 20.13 39.38 -7.98
C LEU A 332 18.77 39.95 -7.57
N ASP A 333 18.76 41.10 -6.85
CA ASP A 333 17.51 41.78 -6.49
C ASP A 333 17.04 42.70 -7.61
N PHE A 334 16.30 42.18 -8.56
CA PHE A 334 15.81 42.93 -9.74
C PHE A 334 14.74 43.99 -9.41
N LEU A 335 14.06 43.85 -8.25
CA LEU A 335 12.95 44.74 -7.89
C LEU A 335 13.29 45.66 -6.71
N GLY A 336 14.44 45.49 -6.05
CA GLY A 336 14.88 46.31 -4.92
C GLY A 336 14.12 46.06 -3.61
N PHE A 337 13.32 45.01 -3.55
CA PHE A 337 12.49 44.65 -2.36
C PHE A 337 12.96 43.36 -1.66
N GLY A 338 14.17 42.89 -1.96
CA GLY A 338 14.69 41.64 -1.43
C GLY A 338 13.83 40.43 -1.85
N PRO A 339 13.72 39.37 -1.02
CA PRO A 339 13.00 38.15 -1.34
C PRO A 339 11.46 38.27 -1.29
N TRP A 340 10.92 39.36 -0.79
CA TRP A 340 9.48 39.56 -0.54
C TRP A 340 8.60 39.37 -1.79
N PRO A 341 8.91 39.92 -2.98
CA PRO A 341 8.10 39.70 -4.16
C PRO A 341 7.95 38.23 -4.53
N GLY A 342 9.01 37.43 -4.35
CA GLY A 342 8.96 35.96 -4.57
C GLY A 342 8.08 35.27 -3.55
N GLY A 343 8.09 35.71 -2.29
CA GLY A 343 7.21 35.20 -1.24
C GLY A 343 5.74 35.48 -1.53
N PHE A 344 5.41 36.69 -1.94
CA PHE A 344 4.04 37.05 -2.34
C PHE A 344 3.57 36.30 -3.57
N ALA A 345 4.41 36.15 -4.59
CA ALA A 345 4.09 35.39 -5.80
C ALA A 345 3.82 33.93 -5.50
N LEU A 346 4.62 33.30 -4.63
CA LEU A 346 4.43 31.92 -4.17
C LEU A 346 3.08 31.76 -3.43
N ILE A 347 2.79 32.63 -2.47
CA ILE A 347 1.54 32.58 -1.69
C ILE A 347 0.32 32.79 -2.61
N ALA A 348 0.37 33.77 -3.48
CA ALA A 348 -0.72 34.04 -4.45
C ALA A 348 -0.92 32.89 -5.42
N GLY A 349 0.16 32.27 -5.90
CA GLY A 349 0.11 31.11 -6.77
C GLY A 349 -0.52 29.89 -6.09
N ILE A 350 -0.13 29.62 -4.84
CA ILE A 350 -0.73 28.55 -4.02
C ILE A 350 -2.23 28.82 -3.80
N PHE A 351 -2.60 30.06 -3.47
CA PHE A 351 -4.00 30.42 -3.24
C PHE A 351 -4.86 30.29 -4.50
N ALA A 352 -4.35 30.72 -5.65
CA ALA A 352 -5.02 30.56 -6.94
C ALA A 352 -5.19 29.09 -7.35
N PHE A 353 -4.19 28.25 -7.04
CA PHE A 353 -4.25 26.81 -7.26
C PHE A 353 -5.35 26.17 -6.41
N PHE A 354 -5.44 26.46 -5.12
CA PHE A 354 -6.49 25.93 -4.24
C PHE A 354 -7.88 26.50 -4.50
N TYR A 355 -7.97 27.73 -4.99
CA TYR A 355 -9.26 28.36 -5.33
C TYR A 355 -9.95 27.65 -6.51
N GLN A 356 -9.18 27.07 -7.42
CA GLN A 356 -9.71 26.31 -8.57
C GLN A 356 -10.11 24.87 -8.26
N ILE A 357 -9.74 24.35 -7.07
CA ILE A 357 -10.10 22.98 -6.62
C ILE A 357 -11.46 22.99 -5.89
N LYS A 358 -12.30 24.05 -6.00
CA LYS A 358 -13.69 23.96 -5.56
C LYS A 358 -14.40 22.94 -6.47
N PRO A 359 -15.04 21.89 -5.90
CA PRO A 359 -15.92 21.04 -6.71
C PRO A 359 -17.04 21.92 -7.26
N ASP A 360 -17.29 21.82 -8.55
CA ASP A 360 -18.52 22.33 -9.16
C ASP A 360 -19.72 21.68 -8.47
N SER A 361 -20.30 22.40 -7.51
CA SER A 361 -21.67 22.15 -7.08
C SER A 361 -22.53 22.94 -8.04
N ASP A 362 -23.08 22.25 -9.05
CA ASP A 362 -24.38 22.51 -9.65
C ASP A 362 -24.42 21.85 -11.02
N ASP A 363 -24.89 20.61 -11.05
CA ASP A 363 -25.67 20.14 -12.17
C ASP A 363 -27.06 19.75 -11.65
N ASN A 364 -27.94 20.74 -11.63
CA ASN A 364 -29.36 20.54 -11.53
C ASN A 364 -29.83 19.86 -12.84
N GLY A 365 -29.76 18.55 -12.86
CA GLY A 365 -30.45 17.74 -13.84
C GLY A 365 -31.96 17.91 -13.72
N ASP A 366 -32.50 18.73 -14.55
CA ASP A 366 -33.94 18.88 -14.79
C ASP A 366 -34.51 17.53 -15.25
N GLY A 367 -35.40 17.01 -14.42
CA GLY A 367 -36.15 15.82 -14.76
C GLY A 367 -37.22 16.12 -15.78
N SER A 368 -37.17 15.47 -16.92
CA SER A 368 -38.37 15.27 -17.72
C SER A 368 -38.49 13.84 -18.21
N ALA A 369 -39.56 13.26 -17.78
CA ALA A 369 -40.10 11.98 -18.20
C ALA A 369 -40.24 11.86 -19.72
N ILE A 370 -39.97 10.70 -20.26
CA ILE A 370 -40.98 9.81 -20.90
C ILE A 370 -40.43 8.40 -20.88
#